data_6c1f13db6f86c9dbf218318ec6aebdb6
#
_entry.id   6c1f13db6f86c9dbf218318ec6aebdb6
#
_cell.length_a   1.000
_cell.length_b   1.000
_cell.length_c   1.000
_cell.angle_alpha   90.00
_cell.angle_beta   90.00
_cell.angle_gamma   90.00
#
_symmetry.space_group_name_H-M   'P 1'
#
loop_
_entity.id
_entity.type
_entity.pdbx_description
1 polymer ?
#
loop_
_entity_poly.entity_id
_entity_poly.type
_entity_poly.pdbx_seq_one_letter_code
_entity_poly.pdbx_strand_id
1 'polypeptide(L)'
;MLTPELDARFRAAALAEGLVDVRYDVTESPVGELFLASTDRGLCRISYRLEGQDEELARLFGVRVLRMPLDAVRRELDEYFEGQRREFELPLDLRVAPFHEAVLHELARVPYGRTETYGALAAKVGRPKAARAVGTVMNRNPIPIVLPCHRIVGANGSLTGYGGGLDVKRALLELEGAMLPS
;
A
#
# COMPACT_ATOMS: atom_id res chain seq x y z
N MET A 1 26.10 15.39 16.88
CA MET A 1 25.45 14.27 16.17
C MET A 1 25.06 13.25 17.22
N LEU A 2 23.79 12.81 17.29
CA LEU A 2 23.36 11.80 18.26
C LEU A 2 24.02 10.45 17.92
N THR A 3 24.43 9.69 18.94
CA THR A 3 24.89 8.32 18.70
C THR A 3 23.69 7.42 18.32
N PRO A 4 23.89 6.35 17.55
CA PRO A 4 22.79 5.43 17.17
C PRO A 4 22.01 4.88 18.38
N GLU A 5 22.72 4.62 19.50
CA GLU A 5 22.10 4.13 20.75
C GLU A 5 21.21 5.19 21.42
N LEU A 6 21.66 6.45 21.42
CA LEU A 6 20.88 7.56 22.01
C LEU A 6 19.64 7.86 21.15
N ASP A 7 19.77 7.80 19.83
CA ASP A 7 18.66 7.95 18.89
C ASP A 7 17.61 6.81 19.07
N ALA A 8 18.06 5.57 19.19
CA ALA A 8 17.17 4.43 19.45
C ALA A 8 16.43 4.57 20.78
N ARG A 9 17.12 4.99 21.84
CA ARG A 9 16.51 5.24 23.17
C ARG A 9 15.49 6.38 23.13
N PHE A 10 15.80 7.47 22.43
CA PHE A 10 14.87 8.58 22.24
C PHE A 10 13.58 8.13 21.52
N ARG A 11 13.72 7.39 20.43
CA ARG A 11 12.59 6.86 19.67
C ARG A 11 11.72 5.91 20.50
N ALA A 12 12.34 5.01 21.27
CA ALA A 12 11.64 4.09 22.15
C ALA A 12 10.86 4.84 23.24
N ALA A 13 11.47 5.87 23.86
CA ALA A 13 10.81 6.69 24.85
C ALA A 13 9.62 7.49 24.26
N ALA A 14 9.81 8.09 23.07
CA ALA A 14 8.75 8.82 22.40
C ALA A 14 7.53 7.94 22.07
N LEU A 15 7.75 6.67 21.70
CA LEU A 15 6.68 5.69 21.50
C LEU A 15 5.98 5.34 22.81
N ALA A 16 6.74 5.03 23.86
CA ALA A 16 6.20 4.62 25.16
C ALA A 16 5.34 5.74 25.79
N GLU A 17 5.68 7.00 25.56
CA GLU A 17 4.95 8.17 26.05
C GLU A 17 3.81 8.62 25.11
N GLY A 18 3.54 7.90 24.00
CA GLY A 18 2.49 8.23 23.05
C GLY A 18 2.73 9.56 22.32
N LEU A 19 4.00 9.94 22.13
CA LEU A 19 4.39 11.18 21.45
C LEU A 19 4.53 11.04 19.93
N VAL A 20 4.21 9.88 19.37
CA VAL A 20 4.31 9.60 17.93
C VAL A 20 2.94 9.18 17.40
N ASP A 21 2.43 9.93 16.42
CA ASP A 21 1.18 9.62 15.75
C ASP A 21 1.41 8.66 14.57
N VAL A 22 2.51 8.86 13.83
CA VAL A 22 2.86 8.07 12.65
C VAL A 22 4.35 7.73 12.67
N ARG A 23 4.66 6.48 12.45
CA ARG A 23 6.01 5.98 12.16
C ARG A 23 6.15 5.80 10.66
N TYR A 24 7.27 6.21 10.08
CA TYR A 24 7.55 5.97 8.67
C TYR A 24 8.94 5.38 8.46
N ASP A 25 9.11 4.71 7.34
CA ASP A 25 10.37 4.14 6.89
C ASP A 25 10.46 4.21 5.35
N VAL A 26 11.65 4.01 4.82
CA VAL A 26 11.90 3.87 3.39
C VAL A 26 12.68 2.59 3.18
N THR A 27 12.24 1.77 2.24
CA THR A 27 12.90 0.49 1.92
C THR A 27 13.09 0.35 0.42
N GLU A 28 14.21 -0.25 0.03
CA GLU A 28 14.45 -0.68 -1.35
C GLU A 28 13.54 -1.86 -1.69
N SER A 29 13.15 -1.95 -2.96
CA SER A 29 12.40 -3.09 -3.48
C SER A 29 12.71 -3.33 -4.96
N PRO A 30 12.37 -4.50 -5.54
CA PRO A 30 12.50 -4.75 -6.97
C PRO A 30 11.74 -3.77 -7.90
N VAL A 31 10.79 -3.03 -7.34
CA VAL A 31 10.00 -2.02 -8.06
C VAL A 31 10.37 -0.58 -7.68
N GLY A 32 11.53 -0.39 -7.08
CA GLY A 32 12.07 0.88 -6.61
C GLY A 32 11.88 1.11 -5.11
N GLU A 33 12.30 2.29 -4.64
CA GLU A 33 12.13 2.66 -3.24
C GLU A 33 10.65 2.81 -2.87
N LEU A 34 10.30 2.29 -1.70
CA LEU A 34 8.95 2.37 -1.14
C LEU A 34 8.97 3.17 0.16
N PHE A 35 8.14 4.20 0.21
CA PHE A 35 7.80 4.88 1.45
C PHE A 35 6.73 4.08 2.18
N LEU A 36 6.95 3.80 3.46
CA LEU A 36 6.07 3.02 4.34
C LEU A 36 5.66 3.88 5.52
N ALA A 37 4.39 3.83 5.95
CA ALA A 37 3.99 4.46 7.20
C ALA A 37 2.91 3.66 7.93
N SER A 38 3.01 3.69 9.27
CA SER A 38 2.10 3.00 10.18
C SER A 38 1.73 3.89 11.37
N THR A 39 0.49 3.77 11.83
CA THR A 39 0.02 4.28 13.11
C THR A 39 0.09 3.18 14.17
N ASP A 40 -0.43 3.43 15.36
CA ASP A 40 -0.66 2.42 16.40
C ASP A 40 -1.72 1.37 15.98
N ARG A 41 -2.60 1.73 15.03
CA ARG A 41 -3.66 0.86 14.50
C ARG A 41 -3.21 -0.03 13.35
N GLY A 42 -2.11 0.30 12.67
CA GLY A 42 -1.60 -0.50 11.56
C GLY A 42 -0.98 0.30 10.42
N LEU A 43 -0.69 -0.40 9.33
CA LEU A 43 -0.16 0.17 8.11
C LEU A 43 -1.17 1.15 7.51
N CYS A 44 -0.74 2.37 7.23
CA CYS A 44 -1.62 3.43 6.71
C CYS A 44 -1.16 4.00 5.36
N ARG A 45 0.08 3.75 4.96
CA ARG A 45 0.62 4.20 3.67
C ARG A 45 1.70 3.25 3.13
N ILE A 46 1.62 2.98 1.83
CA ILE A 46 2.73 2.61 0.96
C ILE A 46 2.72 3.59 -0.22
N SER A 47 3.87 4.13 -0.60
CA SER A 47 3.97 5.04 -1.73
C SER A 47 5.25 4.82 -2.53
N TYR A 48 5.16 4.91 -3.86
CA TYR A 48 6.28 4.95 -4.79
C TYR A 48 6.92 6.35 -4.87
N ARG A 49 6.31 7.35 -4.25
CA ARG A 49 6.81 8.71 -4.13
C ARG A 49 7.27 8.95 -2.70
N LEU A 50 8.48 9.46 -2.54
CA LEU A 50 9.04 9.75 -1.22
C LEU A 50 8.67 11.16 -0.73
N GLU A 51 8.62 12.12 -1.65
CA GLU A 51 8.39 13.54 -1.35
C GLU A 51 6.94 13.84 -0.98
N GLY A 52 6.74 14.73 -0.03
CA GLY A 52 5.43 15.25 0.39
C GLY A 52 4.57 14.26 1.19
N GLN A 53 5.13 13.10 1.56
CA GLN A 53 4.38 12.09 2.31
C GLN A 53 4.17 12.47 3.77
N ASP A 54 5.15 13.11 4.38
CA ASP A 54 5.11 13.60 5.75
C ASP A 54 4.01 14.64 5.97
N GLU A 55 3.86 15.60 5.06
CA GLU A 55 2.80 16.61 5.10
C GLU A 55 1.41 15.96 4.94
N GLU A 56 1.27 15.01 4.03
CA GLU A 56 0.01 14.29 3.82
C GLU A 56 -0.37 13.43 5.03
N LEU A 57 0.60 12.74 5.63
CA LEU A 57 0.42 11.97 6.85
C LEU A 57 0.05 12.85 8.04
N ALA A 58 0.75 13.97 8.22
CA ALA A 58 0.47 14.93 9.29
C ALA A 58 -0.98 15.43 9.22
N ARG A 59 -1.49 15.70 8.03
CA ARG A 59 -2.88 16.14 7.81
C ARG A 59 -3.91 15.05 8.11
N LEU A 60 -3.61 13.78 7.81
CA LEU A 60 -4.58 12.67 7.92
C LEU A 60 -4.56 11.99 9.28
N PHE A 61 -3.40 11.87 9.89
CA PHE A 61 -3.18 11.00 11.05
C PHE A 61 -2.66 11.74 12.28
N GLY A 62 -2.03 12.91 12.13
CA GLY A 62 -1.45 13.71 13.20
C GLY A 62 -0.07 14.24 12.85
N VAL A 63 0.36 15.29 13.55
CA VAL A 63 1.57 16.05 13.21
C VAL A 63 2.87 15.45 13.71
N ARG A 64 2.81 14.45 14.59
CA ARG A 64 4.00 13.83 15.21
C ARG A 64 4.44 12.62 14.39
N VAL A 65 5.14 12.89 13.31
CA VAL A 65 5.65 11.88 12.36
C VAL A 65 7.12 11.62 12.64
N LEU A 66 7.50 10.38 12.86
CA LEU A 66 8.87 10.00 13.21
C LEU A 66 9.37 8.85 12.32
N ARG A 67 10.58 9.01 11.78
CA ARG A 67 11.25 7.93 11.04
C ARG A 67 11.68 6.82 12.00
N MET A 68 11.15 5.62 11.78
CA MET A 68 11.44 4.44 12.60
C MET A 68 11.35 3.19 11.74
N PRO A 69 12.17 2.15 12.00
CA PRO A 69 12.06 0.89 11.29
C PRO A 69 10.65 0.28 11.40
N LEU A 70 10.14 -0.20 10.28
CA LEU A 70 8.86 -0.91 10.19
C LEU A 70 9.13 -2.38 9.80
N ASP A 71 9.87 -3.10 10.67
CA ASP A 71 10.44 -4.41 10.37
C ASP A 71 9.40 -5.46 9.97
N ALA A 72 8.21 -5.44 10.58
CA ALA A 72 7.14 -6.36 10.21
C ALA A 72 6.64 -6.11 8.78
N VAL A 73 6.47 -4.83 8.41
CA VAL A 73 6.04 -4.45 7.05
C VAL A 73 7.11 -4.80 6.02
N ARG A 74 8.38 -4.49 6.34
CA ARG A 74 9.53 -4.80 5.46
C ARG A 74 9.63 -6.30 5.22
N ARG A 75 9.59 -7.10 6.27
CA ARG A 75 9.66 -8.56 6.17
C ARG A 75 8.58 -9.13 5.27
N GLU A 76 7.32 -8.72 5.44
CA GLU A 76 6.23 -9.23 4.61
C GLU A 76 6.34 -8.78 3.15
N LEU A 77 6.85 -7.56 2.89
CA LEU A 77 7.15 -7.11 1.53
C LEU A 77 8.31 -7.89 0.91
N ASP A 78 9.39 -8.13 1.65
CA ASP A 78 10.54 -8.93 1.18
C ASP A 78 10.09 -10.35 0.83
N GLU A 79 9.35 -11.03 1.71
CA GLU A 79 8.76 -12.35 1.47
C GLU A 79 7.84 -12.37 0.23
N TYR A 80 7.06 -11.30 0.01
CA TYR A 80 6.21 -11.16 -1.17
C TYR A 80 7.05 -11.03 -2.45
N PHE A 81 8.06 -10.17 -2.46
CA PHE A 81 8.93 -9.99 -3.62
C PHE A 81 9.81 -11.22 -3.92
N GLU A 82 10.10 -12.02 -2.92
CA GLU A 82 10.78 -13.32 -3.07
C GLU A 82 9.83 -14.46 -3.49
N GLY A 83 8.53 -14.17 -3.64
CA GLY A 83 7.51 -15.16 -4.02
C GLY A 83 7.13 -16.14 -2.90
N GLN A 84 7.58 -15.89 -1.68
CA GLN A 84 7.33 -16.74 -0.51
C GLN A 84 5.98 -16.42 0.16
N ARG A 85 5.47 -15.19 -0.01
CA ARG A 85 4.21 -14.71 0.54
C ARG A 85 3.21 -14.38 -0.55
N ARG A 86 1.95 -14.76 -0.36
CA ARG A 86 0.84 -14.45 -1.27
C ARG A 86 -0.25 -13.59 -0.63
N GLU A 87 -0.30 -13.54 0.69
CA GLU A 87 -1.28 -12.79 1.48
C GLU A 87 -0.55 -12.04 2.59
N PHE A 88 -0.97 -10.80 2.85
CA PHE A 88 -0.41 -9.97 3.91
C PHE A 88 -1.26 -10.09 5.18
N GLU A 89 -0.58 -10.19 6.34
CA GLU A 89 -1.23 -10.30 7.66
C GLU A 89 -1.12 -9.01 8.48
N LEU A 90 -0.80 -7.90 7.81
CA LEU A 90 -0.62 -6.60 8.43
C LEU A 90 -1.96 -5.96 8.81
N PRO A 91 -2.14 -5.47 10.05
CA PRO A 91 -3.27 -4.62 10.37
C PRO A 91 -3.21 -3.33 9.54
N LEU A 92 -4.37 -2.83 9.09
CA LEU A 92 -4.47 -1.64 8.25
C LEU A 92 -5.22 -0.51 8.97
N ASP A 93 -4.72 0.72 8.89
CA ASP A 93 -5.44 1.93 9.32
C ASP A 93 -5.87 2.74 8.08
N LEU A 94 -7.05 2.42 7.55
CA LEU A 94 -7.63 3.09 6.38
C LEU A 94 -8.53 4.24 6.83
N ARG A 95 -8.16 5.47 6.47
CA ARG A 95 -9.00 6.67 6.68
C ARG A 95 -9.52 7.18 5.35
N VAL A 96 -10.48 6.46 4.81
CA VAL A 96 -11.07 6.71 3.50
C VAL A 96 -12.59 6.80 3.60
N ALA A 97 -13.22 7.39 2.56
CA ALA A 97 -14.68 7.47 2.51
C ALA A 97 -15.32 6.07 2.40
N PRO A 98 -16.56 5.86 2.87
CA PRO A 98 -17.21 4.55 2.91
C PRO A 98 -17.24 3.80 1.57
N PHE A 99 -17.42 4.49 0.45
CA PHE A 99 -17.36 3.86 -0.87
C PHE A 99 -15.94 3.37 -1.22
N HIS A 100 -14.91 4.16 -0.89
CA HIS A 100 -13.52 3.74 -1.05
C HIS A 100 -13.22 2.49 -0.23
N GLU A 101 -13.64 2.47 1.03
CA GLU A 101 -13.44 1.35 1.95
C GLU A 101 -14.10 0.07 1.41
N ALA A 102 -15.35 0.14 0.96
CA ALA A 102 -16.04 -0.99 0.36
C ALA A 102 -15.30 -1.53 -0.88
N VAL A 103 -14.81 -0.65 -1.74
CA VAL A 103 -14.04 -1.05 -2.93
C VAL A 103 -12.70 -1.67 -2.55
N LEU A 104 -11.95 -1.08 -1.60
CA LEU A 104 -10.67 -1.62 -1.16
C LEU A 104 -10.83 -2.96 -0.43
N HIS A 105 -11.94 -3.16 0.28
CA HIS A 105 -12.25 -4.43 0.91
C HIS A 105 -12.50 -5.56 -0.12
N GLU A 106 -13.26 -5.28 -1.17
CA GLU A 106 -13.44 -6.23 -2.27
C GLU A 106 -12.15 -6.44 -3.09
N LEU A 107 -11.34 -5.38 -3.26
CA LEU A 107 -10.02 -5.48 -3.89
C LEU A 107 -9.11 -6.45 -3.15
N ALA A 108 -9.08 -6.41 -1.82
CA ALA A 108 -8.26 -7.31 -1.00
C ALA A 108 -8.59 -8.79 -1.21
N ARG A 109 -9.78 -9.10 -1.73
CA ARG A 109 -10.22 -10.47 -2.03
C ARG A 109 -9.79 -10.98 -3.41
N VAL A 110 -9.20 -10.13 -4.26
CA VAL A 110 -8.68 -10.55 -5.57
C VAL A 110 -7.43 -11.41 -5.34
N PRO A 111 -7.43 -12.70 -5.69
CA PRO A 111 -6.36 -13.60 -5.30
C PRO A 111 -5.02 -13.28 -6.00
N TYR A 112 -3.93 -13.67 -5.36
CA TYR A 112 -2.59 -13.67 -5.95
C TYR A 112 -2.58 -14.44 -7.29
N GLY A 113 -1.93 -13.89 -8.31
CA GLY A 113 -1.84 -14.48 -9.63
C GLY A 113 -3.14 -14.42 -10.44
N ARG A 114 -4.13 -13.63 -10.01
CA ARG A 114 -5.38 -13.42 -10.74
C ARG A 114 -5.61 -11.93 -11.01
N THR A 115 -6.29 -11.66 -12.10
CA THR A 115 -6.73 -10.29 -12.43
C THR A 115 -8.24 -10.21 -12.42
N GLU A 116 -8.75 -9.02 -12.19
CA GLU A 116 -10.17 -8.69 -12.25
C GLU A 116 -10.38 -7.36 -12.97
N THR A 117 -11.58 -7.12 -13.51
CA THR A 117 -11.86 -5.86 -14.22
C THR A 117 -12.47 -4.81 -13.29
N TYR A 118 -12.31 -3.53 -13.64
CA TYR A 118 -12.97 -2.42 -12.92
C TYR A 118 -14.49 -2.61 -12.85
N GLY A 119 -15.10 -3.13 -13.92
CA GLY A 119 -16.55 -3.37 -13.99
C GLY A 119 -16.99 -4.50 -13.07
N ALA A 120 -16.24 -5.59 -13.01
CA ALA A 120 -16.53 -6.72 -12.14
C ALA A 120 -16.40 -6.30 -10.66
N LEU A 121 -15.35 -5.57 -10.30
CA LEU A 121 -15.19 -5.02 -8.95
C LEU A 121 -16.33 -4.04 -8.59
N ALA A 122 -16.76 -3.20 -9.53
CA ALA A 122 -17.91 -2.31 -9.35
C ALA A 122 -19.21 -3.08 -9.08
N ALA A 123 -19.42 -4.21 -9.78
CA ALA A 123 -20.59 -5.07 -9.56
C ALA A 123 -20.57 -5.72 -8.17
N LYS A 124 -19.41 -6.18 -7.71
CA LYS A 124 -19.23 -6.78 -6.36
C LYS A 124 -19.58 -5.81 -5.23
N VAL A 125 -19.29 -4.51 -5.38
CA VAL A 125 -19.70 -3.50 -4.39
C VAL A 125 -21.13 -2.99 -4.60
N GLY A 126 -21.95 -3.69 -5.39
CA GLY A 126 -23.36 -3.35 -5.63
C GLY A 126 -23.57 -2.14 -6.54
N ARG A 127 -22.53 -1.69 -7.27
CA ARG A 127 -22.60 -0.50 -8.15
C ARG A 127 -22.06 -0.79 -9.55
N PRO A 128 -22.71 -1.66 -10.35
CA PRO A 128 -22.17 -2.16 -11.62
C PRO A 128 -21.87 -1.06 -12.67
N LYS A 129 -22.48 0.12 -12.55
CA LYS A 129 -22.23 1.28 -13.43
C LYS A 129 -21.08 2.18 -12.94
N ALA A 130 -20.45 1.86 -11.81
CA ALA A 130 -19.45 2.71 -11.16
C ALA A 130 -17.99 2.38 -11.52
N ALA A 131 -17.70 1.71 -12.64
CA ALA A 131 -16.35 1.33 -13.03
C ALA A 131 -15.33 2.49 -13.04
N ARG A 132 -15.74 3.70 -13.47
CA ARG A 132 -14.88 4.90 -13.44
C ARG A 132 -14.58 5.35 -12.01
N ALA A 133 -15.57 5.28 -11.12
CA ALA A 133 -15.36 5.61 -9.70
C ALA A 133 -14.44 4.60 -9.03
N VAL A 134 -14.56 3.31 -9.35
CA VAL A 134 -13.59 2.26 -8.94
C VAL A 134 -12.19 2.61 -9.45
N GLY A 135 -12.03 3.02 -10.69
CA GLY A 135 -10.75 3.51 -11.23
C GLY A 135 -10.15 4.65 -10.41
N THR A 136 -10.98 5.59 -9.96
CA THR A 136 -10.53 6.67 -9.06
C THR A 136 -10.06 6.13 -7.70
N VAL A 137 -10.75 5.12 -7.14
CA VAL A 137 -10.32 4.45 -5.92
C VAL A 137 -8.97 3.77 -6.10
N MET A 138 -8.77 3.04 -7.21
CA MET A 138 -7.48 2.38 -7.50
C MET A 138 -6.33 3.39 -7.57
N ASN A 139 -6.53 4.54 -8.22
CA ASN A 139 -5.53 5.60 -8.30
C ASN A 139 -5.24 6.29 -6.95
N ARG A 140 -6.15 6.19 -6.00
CA ARG A 140 -6.03 6.77 -4.64
C ARG A 140 -5.83 5.71 -3.57
N ASN A 141 -5.49 4.48 -3.96
CA ASN A 141 -5.19 3.42 -3.01
C ASN A 141 -4.03 3.83 -2.09
N PRO A 142 -4.26 3.92 -0.77
CA PRO A 142 -3.22 4.38 0.15
C PRO A 142 -2.13 3.33 0.41
N ILE A 143 -2.40 2.04 0.13
CA ILE A 143 -1.53 0.92 0.50
C ILE A 143 -1.40 -0.05 -0.69
N PRO A 144 -0.83 0.41 -1.85
CA PRO A 144 -0.61 -0.48 -3.00
C PRO A 144 0.26 -1.68 -2.61
N ILE A 145 0.23 -2.72 -3.40
CA ILE A 145 0.82 -4.05 -3.18
C ILE A 145 0.00 -4.85 -2.15
N VAL A 146 -0.12 -4.39 -0.91
CA VAL A 146 -0.93 -5.03 0.14
C VAL A 146 -2.42 -5.01 -0.26
N LEU A 147 -2.93 -3.87 -0.70
CA LEU A 147 -4.22 -3.77 -1.38
C LEU A 147 -3.96 -3.81 -2.90
N PRO A 148 -4.21 -4.93 -3.58
CA PRO A 148 -3.58 -5.25 -4.86
C PRO A 148 -4.23 -4.58 -6.06
N CYS A 149 -4.22 -3.24 -6.14
CA CYS A 149 -4.79 -2.51 -7.27
C CYS A 149 -4.09 -2.78 -8.60
N HIS A 150 -2.87 -3.33 -8.58
CA HIS A 150 -2.20 -3.84 -9.79
C HIS A 150 -2.96 -5.01 -10.44
N ARG A 151 -3.76 -5.80 -9.69
CA ARG A 151 -4.56 -6.92 -10.21
C ARG A 151 -5.82 -6.45 -10.97
N ILE A 152 -6.13 -5.13 -10.97
CA ILE A 152 -7.31 -4.60 -11.67
C ILE A 152 -6.92 -4.12 -13.05
N VAL A 153 -7.59 -4.66 -14.09
CA VAL A 153 -7.30 -4.43 -15.50
C VAL A 153 -8.52 -3.90 -16.27
N GLY A 154 -8.30 -3.42 -17.48
CA GLY A 154 -9.39 -3.04 -18.38
C GLY A 154 -10.25 -4.23 -18.79
N ALA A 155 -11.45 -3.98 -19.33
CA ALA A 155 -12.39 -5.02 -19.74
C ALA A 155 -11.83 -5.96 -20.82
N ASN A 156 -10.88 -5.49 -21.62
CA ASN A 156 -10.14 -6.27 -22.63
C ASN A 156 -8.81 -6.84 -22.11
N GLY A 157 -8.57 -6.81 -20.79
CA GLY A 157 -7.31 -7.23 -20.17
C GLY A 157 -6.17 -6.23 -20.27
N SER A 158 -6.38 -5.05 -20.86
CA SER A 158 -5.33 -4.03 -20.99
C SER A 158 -4.90 -3.48 -19.63
N LEU A 159 -3.59 -3.21 -19.48
CA LEU A 159 -3.06 -2.49 -18.34
C LEU A 159 -3.47 -1.02 -18.45
N THR A 160 -4.14 -0.53 -17.45
CA THR A 160 -4.56 0.86 -17.32
C THR A 160 -4.04 1.43 -16.01
N GLY A 161 -3.95 2.73 -15.89
CA GLY A 161 -3.36 3.55 -14.85
C GLY A 161 -3.01 2.88 -13.53
N TYR A 162 -1.80 3.15 -13.04
CA TYR A 162 -1.30 2.65 -11.76
C TYR A 162 -0.43 3.73 -11.09
N GLY A 163 -0.52 3.84 -9.76
CA GLY A 163 0.19 4.90 -9.02
C GLY A 163 1.71 4.83 -9.14
N GLY A 164 2.28 3.62 -9.27
CA GLY A 164 3.70 3.39 -9.52
C GLY A 164 4.12 3.39 -11.00
N GLY A 165 3.17 3.62 -11.93
CA GLY A 165 3.42 3.47 -13.37
C GLY A 165 3.09 2.08 -13.91
N LEU A 166 2.91 1.98 -15.23
CA LEU A 166 2.52 0.71 -15.87
C LEU A 166 3.63 -0.34 -15.83
N ASP A 167 4.89 0.07 -15.79
CA ASP A 167 6.03 -0.85 -15.71
C ASP A 167 6.03 -1.57 -14.36
N VAL A 168 5.79 -0.84 -13.26
CA VAL A 168 5.63 -1.43 -11.93
C VAL A 168 4.43 -2.37 -11.88
N LYS A 169 3.28 -1.94 -12.46
CA LYS A 169 2.09 -2.81 -12.53
C LYS A 169 2.39 -4.11 -13.25
N ARG A 170 3.08 -4.05 -14.39
CA ARG A 170 3.49 -5.22 -15.16
C ARG A 170 4.41 -6.12 -14.34
N ALA A 171 5.46 -5.56 -13.73
CA ALA A 171 6.41 -6.30 -12.92
C ALA A 171 5.73 -7.08 -11.77
N LEU A 172 4.76 -6.45 -11.09
CA LEU A 172 3.98 -7.12 -10.04
C LEU A 172 3.11 -8.26 -10.58
N LEU A 173 2.45 -8.08 -11.74
CA LEU A 173 1.65 -9.12 -12.37
C LEU A 173 2.50 -10.29 -12.89
N GLU A 174 3.69 -10.01 -13.41
CA GLU A 174 4.67 -11.02 -13.83
C GLU A 174 5.21 -11.80 -12.62
N LEU A 175 5.56 -11.10 -11.54
CA LEU A 175 5.96 -11.73 -10.27
C LEU A 175 4.89 -12.69 -9.75
N GLU A 176 3.63 -12.31 -9.84
CA GLU A 176 2.50 -13.12 -9.39
C GLU A 176 2.12 -14.23 -10.38
N GLY A 177 2.72 -14.29 -11.56
CA GLY A 177 2.36 -15.24 -12.63
C GLY A 177 0.99 -14.97 -13.25
N ALA A 178 0.43 -13.77 -13.08
CA ALA A 178 -0.82 -13.34 -13.71
C ALA A 178 -0.63 -12.88 -15.17
N MET A 179 0.61 -12.64 -15.56
CA MET A 179 1.05 -12.34 -16.94
C MET A 179 2.34 -13.12 -17.24
N LEU A 180 2.55 -13.44 -18.51
CA LEU A 180 3.84 -13.97 -18.95
C LEU A 180 4.88 -12.83 -19.00
N PRO A 181 6.16 -13.09 -18.63
CA PRO A 181 7.23 -12.12 -18.81
C PRO A 181 7.32 -11.66 -20.27
N SER A 182 7.56 -10.37 -20.45
CA SER A 182 7.68 -9.76 -21.80
C SER A 182 9.09 -9.91 -22.36
#